data_22bd598f476febdde84aadc6e6329642
#
_entry.id   22bd598f476febdde84aadc6e6329642
#
_cell.length_a   1.000
_cell.length_b   1.000
_cell.length_c   1.000
_cell.angle_alpha   90.00
_cell.angle_beta   90.00
_cell.angle_gamma   90.00
#
_symmetry.space_group_name_H-M   'P 1'
#
loop_
_entity.id
_entity.type
_entity.pdbx_description
1 polymer ?
#
loop_
_entity_poly.entity_id
_entity_poly.type
_entity_poly.pdbx_seq_one_letter_code
_entity_poly.pdbx_strand_id
1 'polypeptide(L)'
;MDKMSTDKQLLLDVKDLKVHFSIASKSAWPWSKPANLKAVDGIDARLYQGETLGVVGESGCGKSTFARAIIGLVEATDGEVVWLGQDLTKMQGVQRRETRKDIQMIFQDPLASLNPRMTVGDIIAEPLETFYPELNKEEVKSRVKEMMAKVGLLPNVINRYPHEFSGGQCQRIGIARALILNPKMIICDEPVSALDVSIQAQVVNLLKELQKELGLSLVFIAHDLSVIKHISDRVLVMYLGNAVEMGEAHAIFSEPKHPYTRALMSAVPIPDPKLERAKKIEMLEGDLPSPINPPSGCVFRTRCPKATDICAQTKPTIQGNDVHAVSCLHVTA
;
A
#
# COMPACT_ATOMS: atom_id res chain seq x y z
N MET A 1 24.26 13.82 -6.85
CA MET A 1 23.25 14.83 -6.46
C MET A 1 22.46 15.15 -7.71
N ASP A 2 21.57 14.25 -8.11
CA ASP A 2 20.64 14.54 -9.20
C ASP A 2 19.45 15.32 -8.64
N LYS A 3 19.27 16.53 -9.15
CA LYS A 3 18.08 17.34 -8.90
C LYS A 3 16.87 16.54 -9.35
N MET A 4 16.03 16.11 -8.40
CA MET A 4 14.71 15.60 -8.74
C MET A 4 14.02 16.66 -9.60
N SER A 5 13.79 16.32 -10.86
CA SER A 5 13.18 17.21 -11.83
C SER A 5 11.75 17.48 -11.38
N THR A 6 11.41 18.75 -11.27
CA THR A 6 10.09 19.32 -10.93
C THR A 6 9.00 19.06 -11.98
N ASP A 7 9.18 18.05 -12.85
CA ASP A 7 8.34 17.82 -14.05
C ASP A 7 7.68 16.43 -14.08
N LYS A 8 7.63 15.69 -12.94
CA LYS A 8 6.93 14.41 -12.91
C LYS A 8 5.42 14.64 -12.91
N GLN A 9 4.71 13.98 -13.81
CA GLN A 9 3.24 14.04 -13.87
C GLN A 9 2.65 13.47 -12.58
N LEU A 10 1.73 14.22 -11.95
CA LEU A 10 0.91 13.75 -10.83
C LEU A 10 -0.12 12.76 -11.36
N LEU A 11 -0.08 11.53 -10.91
CA LEU A 11 -1.04 10.49 -11.29
C LEU A 11 -2.19 10.37 -10.30
N LEU A 12 -1.86 10.33 -9.00
CA LEU A 12 -2.83 10.16 -7.93
C LEU A 12 -2.68 11.30 -6.90
N ASP A 13 -3.79 11.94 -6.56
CA ASP A 13 -3.91 12.92 -5.48
C ASP A 13 -5.06 12.52 -4.55
N VAL A 14 -4.71 12.07 -3.36
CA VAL A 14 -5.65 11.69 -2.30
C VAL A 14 -5.74 12.85 -1.33
N LYS A 15 -6.98 13.31 -1.03
CA LYS A 15 -7.23 14.47 -0.18
C LYS A 15 -8.21 14.13 0.92
N ASP A 16 -7.80 14.31 2.16
CA ASP A 16 -8.60 14.13 3.39
C ASP A 16 -9.43 12.83 3.37
N LEU A 17 -8.85 11.74 2.84
CA LEU A 17 -9.55 10.48 2.65
C LEU A 17 -9.96 9.88 3.99
N LYS A 18 -11.27 9.58 4.14
CA LYS A 18 -11.83 8.93 5.31
C LYS A 18 -12.57 7.65 4.93
N VAL A 19 -12.34 6.61 5.70
CA VAL A 19 -13.08 5.34 5.62
C VAL A 19 -13.47 4.92 7.03
N HIS A 20 -14.74 5.05 7.31
CA HIS A 20 -15.32 4.73 8.60
C HIS A 20 -16.34 3.62 8.45
N PHE A 21 -16.20 2.53 9.22
CA PHE A 21 -17.13 1.41 9.22
C PHE A 21 -18.08 1.50 10.40
N SER A 22 -19.38 1.37 10.13
CA SER A 22 -20.40 1.24 11.16
C SER A 22 -20.46 -0.20 11.66
N ILE A 23 -20.12 -0.44 12.92
CA ILE A 23 -20.10 -1.75 13.55
C ILE A 23 -21.27 -1.87 14.49
N ALA A 24 -22.22 -2.80 14.21
CA ALA A 24 -23.29 -3.14 15.13
C ALA A 24 -22.69 -3.86 16.36
N SER A 25 -22.97 -3.37 17.57
CA SER A 25 -22.57 -4.08 18.79
C SER A 25 -23.44 -5.33 18.99
N LYS A 26 -22.81 -6.49 19.15
CA LYS A 26 -23.51 -7.78 19.38
C LYS A 26 -24.33 -7.82 20.67
N SER A 27 -24.08 -6.91 21.65
CA SER A 27 -24.77 -6.84 22.95
C SER A 27 -25.61 -5.57 23.13
N ALA A 28 -25.79 -4.78 22.07
CA ALA A 28 -26.47 -3.50 22.16
C ALA A 28 -27.99 -3.67 22.04
N TRP A 29 -28.73 -2.88 22.84
CA TRP A 29 -30.18 -2.75 22.70
C TRP A 29 -30.54 -2.25 21.29
N PRO A 30 -31.75 -2.56 20.75
CA PRO A 30 -32.12 -2.20 19.36
C PRO A 30 -31.94 -0.73 18.97
N TRP A 31 -31.88 0.17 19.93
CA TRP A 31 -31.69 1.63 19.75
C TRP A 31 -30.29 2.15 20.10
N SER A 32 -29.32 1.28 20.41
CA SER A 32 -27.95 1.74 20.63
C SER A 32 -27.31 2.18 19.31
N LYS A 33 -26.62 3.33 19.33
CA LYS A 33 -25.87 3.81 18.18
C LYS A 33 -24.75 2.81 17.84
N PRO A 34 -24.59 2.43 16.56
CA PRO A 34 -23.47 1.58 16.16
C PRO A 34 -22.13 2.26 16.48
N ALA A 35 -21.13 1.46 16.83
CA ALA A 35 -19.77 1.95 16.99
C ALA A 35 -19.19 2.31 15.63
N ASN A 36 -18.41 3.39 15.59
CA ASN A 36 -17.77 3.86 14.36
C ASN A 36 -16.28 3.51 14.39
N LEU A 37 -15.84 2.59 13.51
CA LEU A 37 -14.44 2.22 13.36
C LEU A 37 -13.81 3.13 12.31
N LYS A 38 -12.88 3.97 12.71
CA LYS A 38 -12.15 4.90 11.87
C LYS A 38 -10.89 4.20 11.29
N ALA A 39 -11.08 3.46 10.21
CA ALA A 39 -9.97 2.72 9.60
C ALA A 39 -8.99 3.64 8.84
N VAL A 40 -9.50 4.71 8.23
CA VAL A 40 -8.74 5.83 7.65
C VAL A 40 -9.42 7.11 8.09
N ASP A 41 -8.68 8.09 8.62
CA ASP A 41 -9.26 9.28 9.26
C ASP A 41 -8.53 10.58 8.85
N GLY A 42 -8.63 10.91 7.56
CA GLY A 42 -8.07 12.13 6.98
C GLY A 42 -6.63 11.96 6.50
N ILE A 43 -6.43 11.16 5.47
CA ILE A 43 -5.11 10.94 4.86
C ILE A 43 -5.01 11.69 3.54
N ASP A 44 -3.93 12.49 3.43
CA ASP A 44 -3.47 13.07 2.19
C ASP A 44 -2.28 12.27 1.66
N ALA A 45 -2.26 11.98 0.35
CA ALA A 45 -1.15 11.30 -0.30
C ALA A 45 -1.10 11.64 -1.80
N ARG A 46 0.12 11.69 -2.35
CA ARG A 46 0.35 11.92 -3.77
C ARG A 46 1.26 10.86 -4.34
N LEU A 47 1.01 10.48 -5.59
CA LEU A 47 1.87 9.56 -6.33
C LEU A 47 2.15 10.16 -7.70
N TYR A 48 3.43 10.22 -8.05
CA TYR A 48 3.89 10.70 -9.34
C TYR A 48 4.25 9.55 -10.28
N GLN A 49 4.30 9.86 -11.57
CA GLN A 49 4.65 8.85 -12.59
C GLN A 49 6.03 8.25 -12.35
N GLY A 50 6.09 6.91 -12.39
CA GLY A 50 7.32 6.14 -12.17
C GLY A 50 7.81 6.11 -10.72
N GLU A 51 7.01 6.63 -9.76
CA GLU A 51 7.32 6.65 -8.33
C GLU A 51 6.80 5.42 -7.62
N THR A 52 7.49 5.01 -6.55
CA THR A 52 6.98 4.07 -5.55
C THR A 52 6.69 4.80 -4.24
N LEU A 53 5.42 4.85 -3.83
CA LEU A 53 4.99 5.27 -2.51
C LEU A 53 4.89 4.05 -1.58
N GLY A 54 5.81 3.93 -0.64
CA GLY A 54 5.76 2.94 0.43
C GLY A 54 4.77 3.34 1.52
N VAL A 55 3.91 2.41 1.96
CA VAL A 55 2.97 2.64 3.06
C VAL A 55 3.30 1.69 4.20
N VAL A 56 3.64 2.24 5.37
CA VAL A 56 4.10 1.48 6.53
C VAL A 56 3.29 1.81 7.79
N GLY A 57 3.33 0.91 8.77
CA GLY A 57 2.67 1.05 10.06
C GLY A 57 2.33 -0.31 10.67
N GLU A 58 1.96 -0.34 11.94
CA GLU A 58 1.57 -1.57 12.65
C GLU A 58 0.38 -2.27 11.98
N SER A 59 0.23 -3.59 12.20
CA SER A 59 -0.93 -4.34 11.71
C SER A 59 -2.22 -3.73 12.23
N GLY A 60 -3.24 -3.64 11.37
CA GLY A 60 -4.53 -3.03 11.73
C GLY A 60 -4.57 -1.49 11.73
N CYS A 61 -3.50 -0.78 11.38
CA CYS A 61 -3.51 0.69 11.33
C CYS A 61 -4.25 1.31 10.13
N GLY A 62 -4.82 0.48 9.22
CA GLY A 62 -5.65 0.96 8.11
C GLY A 62 -5.01 0.92 6.71
N LYS A 63 -3.78 0.42 6.53
CA LYS A 63 -3.04 0.38 5.25
C LYS A 63 -3.82 -0.26 4.10
N SER A 64 -4.29 -1.50 4.30
CA SER A 64 -5.05 -2.22 3.27
C SER A 64 -6.41 -1.56 3.00
N THR A 65 -7.03 -0.93 4.01
CA THR A 65 -8.25 -0.15 3.82
C THR A 65 -8.00 1.09 2.97
N PHE A 66 -6.91 1.80 3.24
CA PHE A 66 -6.46 2.95 2.44
C PHE A 66 -6.24 2.54 0.97
N ALA A 67 -5.50 1.46 0.73
CA ALA A 67 -5.26 0.93 -0.62
C ALA A 67 -6.56 0.56 -1.35
N ARG A 68 -7.47 -0.15 -0.68
CA ARG A 68 -8.75 -0.58 -1.24
C ARG A 68 -9.70 0.59 -1.49
N ALA A 69 -9.62 1.65 -0.69
CA ALA A 69 -10.39 2.86 -0.92
C ALA A 69 -9.90 3.63 -2.17
N ILE A 70 -8.59 3.70 -2.41
CA ILE A 70 -8.03 4.33 -3.61
C ILE A 70 -8.61 3.72 -4.89
N ILE A 71 -8.68 2.38 -4.99
CA ILE A 71 -9.25 1.70 -6.17
C ILE A 71 -10.76 1.54 -6.10
N GLY A 72 -11.36 2.00 -5.01
CA GLY A 72 -12.80 1.94 -4.77
C GLY A 72 -13.36 0.53 -4.59
N LEU A 73 -12.59 -0.40 -4.03
CA LEU A 73 -13.08 -1.68 -3.49
C LEU A 73 -13.76 -1.48 -2.14
N VAL A 74 -13.40 -0.42 -1.42
CA VAL A 74 -14.06 0.06 -0.21
C VAL A 74 -14.52 1.48 -0.49
N GLU A 75 -15.76 1.80 -0.14
CA GLU A 75 -16.33 3.12 -0.33
C GLU A 75 -15.73 4.12 0.67
N ALA A 76 -15.30 5.28 0.16
CA ALA A 76 -14.86 6.38 1.00
C ALA A 76 -16.05 7.00 1.73
N THR A 77 -15.90 7.27 3.02
CA THR A 77 -16.91 7.98 3.81
C THR A 77 -16.86 9.48 3.53
N ASP A 78 -15.66 10.01 3.24
CA ASP A 78 -15.42 11.42 2.95
C ASP A 78 -14.04 11.57 2.27
N GLY A 79 -13.77 12.75 1.69
CA GLY A 79 -12.53 13.04 0.99
C GLY A 79 -12.59 12.72 -0.51
N GLU A 80 -11.47 12.94 -1.18
CA GLU A 80 -11.35 12.79 -2.63
C GLU A 80 -10.17 11.87 -3.00
N VAL A 81 -10.37 11.09 -4.07
CA VAL A 81 -9.31 10.30 -4.72
C VAL A 81 -9.27 10.72 -6.19
N VAL A 82 -8.31 11.57 -6.53
CA VAL A 82 -8.19 12.13 -7.87
C VAL A 82 -7.14 11.35 -8.66
N TRP A 83 -7.55 10.69 -9.74
CA TRP A 83 -6.71 9.95 -10.68
C TRP A 83 -6.65 10.69 -12.01
N LEU A 84 -5.47 11.13 -12.44
CA LEU A 84 -5.28 11.87 -13.70
C LEU A 84 -6.26 13.05 -13.84
N GLY A 85 -6.53 13.77 -12.74
CA GLY A 85 -7.44 14.92 -12.71
C GLY A 85 -8.94 14.57 -12.57
N GLN A 86 -9.29 13.29 -12.45
CA GLN A 86 -10.67 12.83 -12.31
C GLN A 86 -10.92 12.21 -10.93
N ASP A 87 -11.96 12.64 -10.24
CA ASP A 87 -12.29 12.13 -8.89
C ASP A 87 -12.98 10.75 -8.97
N LEU A 88 -12.26 9.73 -8.56
CA LEU A 88 -12.74 8.33 -8.55
C LEU A 88 -13.89 8.10 -7.57
N THR A 89 -14.01 8.92 -6.51
CA THR A 89 -15.07 8.77 -5.50
C THR A 89 -16.44 9.10 -6.07
N LYS A 90 -16.48 9.98 -7.07
CA LYS A 90 -17.71 10.42 -7.76
C LYS A 90 -18.05 9.60 -9.01
N MET A 91 -17.11 8.74 -9.47
CA MET A 91 -17.33 7.91 -10.66
C MET A 91 -18.22 6.70 -10.35
N GLN A 92 -19.06 6.34 -11.33
CA GLN A 92 -19.93 5.16 -11.26
C GLN A 92 -19.95 4.40 -12.59
N GLY A 93 -20.37 3.13 -12.53
CA GLY A 93 -20.65 2.30 -13.70
C GLY A 93 -19.46 2.18 -14.67
N VAL A 94 -19.68 2.53 -15.92
CA VAL A 94 -18.70 2.36 -17.01
C VAL A 94 -17.43 3.18 -16.79
N GLN A 95 -17.54 4.44 -16.35
CA GLN A 95 -16.38 5.30 -16.12
C GLN A 95 -15.42 4.67 -15.08
N ARG A 96 -15.98 4.20 -13.96
CA ARG A 96 -15.20 3.52 -12.91
C ARG A 96 -14.57 2.20 -13.41
N ARG A 97 -15.27 1.48 -14.31
CA ARG A 97 -14.73 0.26 -14.91
C ARG A 97 -13.53 0.56 -15.79
N GLU A 98 -13.57 1.61 -16.59
CA GLU A 98 -12.47 2.00 -17.48
C GLU A 98 -11.19 2.35 -16.70
N THR A 99 -11.29 3.02 -15.55
CA THR A 99 -10.12 3.34 -14.72
C THR A 99 -9.40 2.10 -14.19
N ARG A 100 -10.09 0.96 -14.09
CA ARG A 100 -9.49 -0.31 -13.67
C ARG A 100 -8.49 -0.89 -14.68
N LYS A 101 -8.48 -0.43 -15.93
CA LYS A 101 -7.43 -0.77 -16.89
C LYS A 101 -6.09 -0.16 -16.48
N ASP A 102 -6.15 1.09 -15.99
CA ASP A 102 -4.98 1.86 -15.60
C ASP A 102 -4.48 1.56 -14.18
N ILE A 103 -5.37 1.10 -13.30
CA ILE A 103 -5.09 0.86 -11.89
C ILE A 103 -5.38 -0.59 -11.54
N GLN A 104 -4.35 -1.34 -11.19
CA GLN A 104 -4.46 -2.75 -10.83
C GLN A 104 -3.99 -3.00 -9.40
N MET A 105 -4.33 -4.18 -8.84
CA MET A 105 -3.96 -4.56 -7.47
C MET A 105 -3.37 -5.96 -7.41
N ILE A 106 -2.29 -6.09 -6.64
CA ILE A 106 -1.71 -7.35 -6.21
C ILE A 106 -2.11 -7.56 -4.76
N PHE A 107 -2.77 -8.67 -4.47
CA PHE A 107 -3.34 -8.98 -3.15
C PHE A 107 -2.33 -9.69 -2.24
N GLN A 108 -2.58 -9.62 -0.93
CA GLN A 108 -1.74 -10.13 0.14
C GLN A 108 -1.53 -11.65 0.08
N ASP A 109 -2.60 -12.42 -0.17
CA ASP A 109 -2.54 -13.88 -0.26
C ASP A 109 -2.54 -14.29 -1.74
N PRO A 110 -1.40 -14.78 -2.27
CA PRO A 110 -1.31 -15.17 -3.67
C PRO A 110 -2.24 -16.34 -4.02
N LEU A 111 -2.40 -17.33 -3.13
CA LEU A 111 -3.27 -18.49 -3.39
C LEU A 111 -4.75 -18.12 -3.33
N ALA A 112 -5.17 -17.39 -2.29
CA ALA A 112 -6.56 -16.96 -2.15
C ALA A 112 -6.99 -15.98 -3.24
N SER A 113 -6.04 -15.29 -3.88
CA SER A 113 -6.33 -14.34 -4.97
C SER A 113 -6.53 -15.00 -6.34
N LEU A 114 -6.16 -16.27 -6.50
CA LEU A 114 -6.27 -17.03 -7.75
C LEU A 114 -7.44 -18.00 -7.68
N ASN A 115 -8.24 -18.08 -8.75
CA ASN A 115 -9.31 -19.06 -8.83
C ASN A 115 -8.72 -20.47 -9.02
N PRO A 116 -8.89 -21.40 -8.05
CA PRO A 116 -8.26 -22.72 -8.10
C PRO A 116 -8.83 -23.64 -9.21
N ARG A 117 -9.93 -23.22 -9.84
CA ARG A 117 -10.61 -23.99 -10.92
C ARG A 117 -10.20 -23.53 -12.32
N MET A 118 -9.42 -22.45 -12.42
CA MET A 118 -8.92 -21.91 -13.69
C MET A 118 -7.47 -22.31 -13.88
N THR A 119 -7.06 -22.47 -15.14
CA THR A 119 -5.64 -22.64 -15.47
C THR A 119 -4.87 -21.32 -15.29
N VAL A 120 -3.55 -21.40 -15.17
CA VAL A 120 -2.70 -20.19 -15.07
C VAL A 120 -2.91 -19.28 -16.29
N GLY A 121 -3.06 -19.88 -17.49
CA GLY A 121 -3.34 -19.13 -18.70
C GLY A 121 -4.65 -18.37 -18.64
N ASP A 122 -5.73 -19.02 -18.18
CA ASP A 122 -7.05 -18.38 -18.05
C ASP A 122 -7.04 -17.28 -17.00
N ILE A 123 -6.37 -17.48 -15.85
CA ILE A 123 -6.25 -16.47 -14.80
C ILE A 123 -5.55 -15.20 -15.30
N ILE A 124 -4.47 -15.36 -16.07
CA ILE A 124 -3.74 -14.22 -16.63
C ILE A 124 -4.52 -13.58 -17.78
N ALA A 125 -5.28 -14.36 -18.56
CA ALA A 125 -6.08 -13.89 -19.68
C ALA A 125 -7.34 -13.13 -19.25
N GLU A 126 -7.93 -13.47 -18.09
CA GLU A 126 -9.22 -12.93 -17.62
C GLU A 126 -9.37 -11.40 -17.76
N PRO A 127 -8.38 -10.57 -17.37
CA PRO A 127 -8.49 -9.13 -17.59
C PRO A 127 -8.52 -8.73 -19.08
N LEU A 128 -7.76 -9.41 -19.96
CA LEU A 128 -7.81 -9.13 -21.40
C LEU A 128 -9.18 -9.45 -21.98
N GLU A 129 -9.73 -10.61 -21.69
CA GLU A 129 -11.06 -11.03 -22.15
C GLU A 129 -12.17 -10.11 -21.63
N THR A 130 -11.99 -9.56 -20.43
CA THR A 130 -12.96 -8.64 -19.81
C THR A 130 -12.94 -7.25 -20.47
N PHE A 131 -11.75 -6.72 -20.79
CA PHE A 131 -11.59 -5.35 -21.25
C PHE A 131 -11.38 -5.21 -22.76
N TYR A 132 -10.98 -6.29 -23.45
CA TYR A 132 -10.70 -6.36 -24.89
C TYR A 132 -11.36 -7.61 -25.51
N PRO A 133 -12.71 -7.70 -25.44
CA PRO A 133 -13.42 -8.89 -25.95
C PRO A 133 -13.28 -9.09 -27.47
N GLU A 134 -12.77 -8.10 -28.17
CA GLU A 134 -12.47 -8.16 -29.61
C GLU A 134 -11.20 -8.96 -29.94
N LEU A 135 -10.32 -9.22 -28.96
CA LEU A 135 -9.10 -10.01 -29.19
C LEU A 135 -9.44 -11.47 -29.48
N ASN A 136 -8.79 -12.02 -30.50
CA ASN A 136 -8.92 -13.45 -30.77
C ASN A 136 -8.09 -14.30 -29.79
N LYS A 137 -8.41 -15.60 -29.71
CA LYS A 137 -7.77 -16.53 -28.77
C LYS A 137 -6.26 -16.66 -28.94
N GLU A 138 -5.75 -16.55 -30.16
CA GLU A 138 -4.31 -16.67 -30.43
C GLU A 138 -3.57 -15.42 -29.97
N GLU A 139 -4.14 -14.23 -30.15
CA GLU A 139 -3.59 -12.98 -29.63
C GLU A 139 -3.56 -12.96 -28.11
N VAL A 140 -4.65 -13.36 -27.44
CA VAL A 140 -4.71 -13.47 -25.98
C VAL A 140 -3.64 -14.44 -25.48
N LYS A 141 -3.55 -15.64 -26.07
CA LYS A 141 -2.55 -16.65 -25.71
C LYS A 141 -1.11 -16.19 -25.91
N SER A 142 -0.86 -15.44 -26.98
CA SER A 142 0.47 -14.86 -27.25
C SER A 142 0.86 -13.86 -26.17
N ARG A 143 -0.04 -12.90 -25.82
CA ARG A 143 0.20 -11.90 -24.77
C ARG A 143 0.39 -12.55 -23.40
N VAL A 144 -0.40 -13.58 -23.07
CA VAL A 144 -0.26 -14.35 -21.83
C VAL A 144 1.12 -15.00 -21.73
N LYS A 145 1.60 -15.67 -22.81
CA LYS A 145 2.92 -16.31 -22.82
C LYS A 145 4.05 -15.29 -22.68
N GLU A 146 3.94 -14.14 -23.35
CA GLU A 146 4.89 -13.05 -23.22
C GLU A 146 4.95 -12.53 -21.78
N MET A 147 3.78 -12.28 -21.17
CA MET A 147 3.70 -11.82 -19.78
C MET A 147 4.23 -12.87 -18.80
N MET A 148 3.93 -14.16 -19.01
CA MET A 148 4.53 -15.24 -18.21
C MET A 148 6.05 -15.21 -18.25
N ALA A 149 6.64 -15.05 -19.44
CA ALA A 149 8.09 -14.95 -19.59
C ALA A 149 8.65 -13.71 -18.84
N LYS A 150 8.00 -12.54 -18.92
CA LYS A 150 8.40 -11.32 -18.22
C LYS A 150 8.44 -11.48 -16.71
N VAL A 151 7.51 -12.24 -16.12
CA VAL A 151 7.51 -12.50 -14.68
C VAL A 151 8.35 -13.72 -14.28
N GLY A 152 9.09 -14.33 -15.23
CA GLY A 152 9.96 -15.48 -14.98
C GLY A 152 9.21 -16.80 -14.81
N LEU A 153 8.02 -16.94 -15.39
CA LEU A 153 7.29 -18.21 -15.49
C LEU A 153 7.52 -18.84 -16.87
N LEU A 154 7.69 -20.16 -16.90
CA LEU A 154 7.85 -20.90 -18.16
C LEU A 154 6.52 -20.94 -18.93
N PRO A 155 6.46 -20.53 -20.22
CA PRO A 155 5.21 -20.55 -20.99
C PRO A 155 4.56 -21.93 -21.18
N ASN A 156 5.32 -23.02 -21.01
CA ASN A 156 4.82 -24.39 -21.14
C ASN A 156 3.91 -24.83 -19.98
N VAL A 157 3.91 -24.11 -18.85
CA VAL A 157 3.04 -24.41 -17.69
C VAL A 157 1.69 -23.70 -17.74
N ILE A 158 1.35 -23.04 -18.86
CA ILE A 158 0.14 -22.24 -19.06
C ILE A 158 -1.18 -22.98 -18.73
N ASN A 159 -1.22 -24.32 -18.97
CA ASN A 159 -2.38 -25.16 -18.76
C ASN A 159 -2.44 -25.79 -17.34
N ARG A 160 -1.50 -25.47 -16.46
CA ARG A 160 -1.50 -25.97 -15.07
C ARG A 160 -2.40 -25.14 -14.18
N TYR A 161 -2.74 -25.70 -13.03
CA TYR A 161 -3.60 -25.06 -12.01
C TYR A 161 -2.78 -24.46 -10.86
N PRO A 162 -3.27 -23.44 -10.15
CA PRO A 162 -2.53 -22.76 -9.07
C PRO A 162 -1.98 -23.69 -7.98
N HIS A 163 -2.70 -24.75 -7.64
CA HIS A 163 -2.28 -25.70 -6.60
C HIS A 163 -1.03 -26.54 -6.96
N GLU A 164 -0.59 -26.51 -8.23
CA GLU A 164 0.62 -27.17 -8.72
C GLU A 164 1.88 -26.30 -8.58
N PHE A 165 1.75 -25.09 -8.03
CA PHE A 165 2.81 -24.09 -7.95
C PHE A 165 3.20 -23.75 -6.52
N SER A 166 4.45 -23.31 -6.31
CA SER A 166 4.87 -22.73 -5.03
C SER A 166 4.25 -21.36 -4.78
N GLY A 167 4.22 -20.91 -3.51
CA GLY A 167 3.70 -19.58 -3.17
C GLY A 167 4.33 -18.45 -3.96
N GLY A 168 5.64 -18.47 -4.17
CA GLY A 168 6.35 -17.48 -4.98
C GLY A 168 5.99 -17.54 -6.46
N GLN A 169 5.69 -18.71 -7.01
CA GLN A 169 5.20 -18.86 -8.38
C GLN A 169 3.74 -18.35 -8.49
N CYS A 170 2.88 -18.63 -7.50
CA CYS A 170 1.52 -18.08 -7.44
C CYS A 170 1.55 -16.56 -7.38
N GLN A 171 2.50 -15.99 -6.62
CA GLN A 171 2.69 -14.54 -6.59
C GLN A 171 3.06 -13.97 -7.96
N ARG A 172 3.94 -14.64 -8.71
CA ARG A 172 4.30 -14.25 -10.08
C ARG A 172 3.10 -14.35 -11.03
N ILE A 173 2.21 -15.32 -10.85
CA ILE A 173 0.93 -15.41 -11.60
C ILE A 173 0.04 -14.20 -11.28
N GLY A 174 -0.10 -13.83 -10.01
CA GLY A 174 -0.84 -12.64 -9.58
C GLY A 174 -0.28 -11.33 -10.16
N ILE A 175 1.06 -11.22 -10.20
CA ILE A 175 1.77 -10.09 -10.83
C ILE A 175 1.49 -10.07 -12.33
N ALA A 176 1.60 -11.20 -13.03
CA ALA A 176 1.31 -11.30 -14.45
C ALA A 176 -0.13 -10.88 -14.78
N ARG A 177 -1.11 -11.35 -13.99
CA ARG A 177 -2.51 -10.95 -14.12
C ARG A 177 -2.71 -9.44 -13.96
N ALA A 178 -2.05 -8.82 -12.98
CA ALA A 178 -2.14 -7.38 -12.78
C ALA A 178 -1.49 -6.57 -13.90
N LEU A 179 -0.43 -7.10 -14.52
CA LEU A 179 0.35 -6.40 -15.55
C LEU A 179 -0.19 -6.57 -16.97
N ILE A 180 -1.04 -7.58 -17.24
CA ILE A 180 -1.44 -7.95 -18.59
C ILE A 180 -2.17 -6.84 -19.36
N LEU A 181 -2.78 -5.89 -18.63
CA LEU A 181 -3.44 -4.71 -19.18
C LEU A 181 -2.49 -3.52 -19.40
N ASN A 182 -1.20 -3.64 -19.06
CA ASN A 182 -0.22 -2.56 -19.05
C ASN A 182 -0.71 -1.34 -18.25
N PRO A 183 -1.03 -1.52 -16.94
CA PRO A 183 -1.56 -0.45 -16.11
C PRO A 183 -0.52 0.65 -15.89
N LYS A 184 -0.96 1.85 -15.50
CA LYS A 184 -0.09 2.98 -15.11
C LYS A 184 0.30 2.91 -13.64
N MET A 185 -0.56 2.30 -12.80
CA MET A 185 -0.34 2.15 -11.37
C MET A 185 -0.72 0.74 -10.91
N ILE A 186 0.09 0.20 -9.99
CA ILE A 186 -0.23 -1.03 -9.27
C ILE A 186 -0.18 -0.76 -7.76
N ILE A 187 -1.22 -1.19 -7.07
CA ILE A 187 -1.25 -1.24 -5.61
C ILE A 187 -0.85 -2.64 -5.17
N CYS A 188 0.23 -2.74 -4.41
CA CYS A 188 0.76 -3.97 -3.85
C CYS A 188 0.38 -4.04 -2.36
N ASP A 189 -0.67 -4.78 -2.01
CA ASP A 189 -1.12 -4.95 -0.62
C ASP A 189 -0.39 -6.14 0.00
N GLU A 190 0.70 -5.88 0.70
CA GLU A 190 1.59 -6.88 1.34
C GLU A 190 1.99 -8.05 0.42
N PRO A 191 2.51 -7.78 -0.79
CA PRO A 191 2.66 -8.80 -1.84
C PRO A 191 3.70 -9.88 -1.53
N VAL A 192 4.44 -9.76 -0.44
CA VAL A 192 5.53 -10.68 -0.06
C VAL A 192 5.39 -11.26 1.36
N SER A 193 4.34 -10.88 2.11
CA SER A 193 4.20 -11.24 3.52
C SER A 193 4.11 -12.75 3.80
N ALA A 194 3.57 -13.52 2.86
CA ALA A 194 3.40 -14.98 2.95
C ALA A 194 4.56 -15.79 2.35
N LEU A 195 5.68 -15.15 1.98
CA LEU A 195 6.79 -15.76 1.27
C LEU A 195 8.06 -15.82 2.13
N ASP A 196 8.92 -16.81 1.87
CA ASP A 196 10.25 -16.89 2.48
C ASP A 196 11.13 -15.70 2.07
N VAL A 197 12.05 -15.28 2.93
CA VAL A 197 12.91 -14.08 2.76
C VAL A 197 13.62 -14.05 1.40
N SER A 198 14.13 -15.19 0.93
CA SER A 198 14.81 -15.28 -0.36
C SER A 198 13.86 -15.04 -1.55
N ILE A 199 12.64 -15.54 -1.46
CA ILE A 199 11.60 -15.36 -2.48
C ILE A 199 11.04 -13.94 -2.43
N GLN A 200 10.90 -13.37 -1.21
CA GLN A 200 10.53 -11.94 -1.06
C GLN A 200 11.47 -11.03 -1.85
N ALA A 201 12.79 -11.20 -1.68
CA ALA A 201 13.79 -10.40 -2.39
C ALA A 201 13.66 -10.54 -3.92
N GLN A 202 13.41 -11.76 -4.42
CA GLN A 202 13.21 -12.00 -5.86
C GLN A 202 11.96 -11.27 -6.39
N VAL A 203 10.84 -11.33 -5.65
CA VAL A 203 9.58 -10.67 -6.06
C VAL A 203 9.73 -9.15 -6.02
N VAL A 204 10.39 -8.59 -5.00
CA VAL A 204 10.64 -7.16 -4.90
C VAL A 204 11.53 -6.65 -6.03
N ASN A 205 12.61 -7.38 -6.36
CA ASN A 205 13.49 -7.04 -7.47
C ASN A 205 12.76 -7.13 -8.81
N LEU A 206 11.95 -8.18 -9.02
CA LEU A 206 11.10 -8.30 -10.20
C LEU A 206 10.17 -7.09 -10.36
N LEU A 207 9.49 -6.65 -9.30
CA LEU A 207 8.61 -5.48 -9.35
C LEU A 207 9.39 -4.20 -9.69
N LYS A 208 10.61 -4.02 -9.15
CA LYS A 208 11.48 -2.88 -9.50
C LYS A 208 11.94 -2.90 -10.95
N GLU A 209 12.27 -4.06 -11.49
CA GLU A 209 12.65 -4.23 -12.90
C GLU A 209 11.47 -3.90 -13.81
N LEU A 210 10.29 -4.46 -13.53
CA LEU A 210 9.06 -4.20 -14.27
C LEU A 210 8.60 -2.74 -14.16
N GLN A 211 8.78 -2.11 -12.99
CA GLN A 211 8.51 -0.68 -12.81
C GLN A 211 9.34 0.17 -13.78
N LYS A 212 10.63 -0.12 -13.90
CA LYS A 212 11.54 0.62 -14.80
C LYS A 212 11.24 0.33 -16.27
N GLU A 213 11.00 -0.95 -16.62
CA GLU A 213 10.74 -1.37 -17.99
C GLU A 213 9.43 -0.80 -18.53
N LEU A 214 8.37 -0.81 -17.70
CA LEU A 214 7.03 -0.46 -18.12
C LEU A 214 6.62 0.98 -17.72
N GLY A 215 7.47 1.72 -17.00
CA GLY A 215 7.16 3.06 -16.50
C GLY A 215 6.04 3.08 -15.46
N LEU A 216 5.90 2.00 -14.67
CA LEU A 216 4.86 1.83 -13.68
C LEU A 216 5.07 2.73 -12.46
N SER A 217 3.96 3.11 -11.82
CA SER A 217 3.97 3.70 -10.48
C SER A 217 3.40 2.71 -9.47
N LEU A 218 3.96 2.67 -8.26
CA LEU A 218 3.58 1.67 -7.26
C LEU A 218 3.11 2.34 -5.98
N VAL A 219 2.01 1.84 -5.40
CA VAL A 219 1.69 2.01 -3.98
C VAL A 219 2.03 0.68 -3.31
N PHE A 220 3.08 0.66 -2.50
CA PHE A 220 3.61 -0.58 -1.95
C PHE A 220 3.42 -0.64 -0.44
N ILE A 221 2.55 -1.52 0.02
CA ILE A 221 2.28 -1.77 1.43
C ILE A 221 3.11 -2.95 1.89
N ALA A 222 3.87 -2.78 2.98
CA ALA A 222 4.53 -3.87 3.67
C ALA A 222 4.62 -3.59 5.17
N HIS A 223 4.77 -4.65 5.94
CA HIS A 223 5.11 -4.59 7.35
C HIS A 223 6.63 -4.63 7.57
N ASP A 224 7.40 -5.16 6.60
CA ASP A 224 8.86 -5.16 6.64
C ASP A 224 9.41 -3.85 6.09
N LEU A 225 10.00 -3.07 7.01
CA LEU A 225 10.60 -1.77 6.71
C LEU A 225 11.86 -1.88 5.84
N SER A 226 12.55 -3.03 5.86
CA SER A 226 13.72 -3.26 5.01
C SER A 226 13.31 -3.34 3.54
N VAL A 227 12.18 -3.98 3.26
CA VAL A 227 11.59 -4.04 1.92
C VAL A 227 11.18 -2.65 1.47
N ILE A 228 10.48 -1.88 2.31
CA ILE A 228 10.06 -0.51 2.00
C ILE A 228 11.27 0.39 1.71
N LYS A 229 12.31 0.32 2.54
CA LYS A 229 13.57 1.07 2.33
C LYS A 229 14.20 0.76 0.96
N HIS A 230 14.07 -0.48 0.50
CA HIS A 230 14.69 -0.91 -0.76
C HIS A 230 13.88 -0.49 -2.00
N ILE A 231 12.53 -0.49 -1.93
CA ILE A 231 11.69 -0.29 -3.12
C ILE A 231 11.14 1.14 -3.24
N SER A 232 11.01 1.89 -2.14
CA SER A 232 10.24 3.13 -2.13
C SER A 232 11.09 4.36 -2.43
N ASP A 233 10.51 5.30 -3.18
CA ASP A 233 11.04 6.65 -3.36
C ASP A 233 10.56 7.57 -2.23
N ARG A 234 9.28 7.46 -1.86
CA ARG A 234 8.66 8.17 -0.72
C ARG A 234 7.92 7.19 0.18
N VAL A 235 7.76 7.58 1.45
CA VAL A 235 7.13 6.74 2.48
C VAL A 235 6.04 7.53 3.19
N LEU A 236 4.88 6.88 3.35
CA LEU A 236 3.78 7.29 4.21
C LEU A 236 3.73 6.39 5.45
N VAL A 237 3.89 6.96 6.63
CA VAL A 237 3.81 6.25 7.91
C VAL A 237 2.42 6.45 8.50
N MET A 238 1.71 5.34 8.71
CA MET A 238 0.33 5.33 9.22
C MET A 238 0.26 4.80 10.65
N TYR A 239 -0.56 5.44 11.49
CA TYR A 239 -0.91 4.99 12.82
C TYR A 239 -2.40 5.24 13.11
N LEU A 240 -3.16 4.21 13.48
CA LEU A 240 -4.61 4.29 13.77
C LEU A 240 -5.39 5.13 12.74
N GLY A 241 -5.25 4.80 11.47
CA GLY A 241 -5.95 5.47 10.38
C GLY A 241 -5.46 6.88 10.03
N ASN A 242 -4.39 7.38 10.66
CA ASN A 242 -3.85 8.71 10.42
C ASN A 242 -2.44 8.64 9.81
N ALA A 243 -2.11 9.61 8.97
CA ALA A 243 -0.74 9.85 8.54
C ALA A 243 0.02 10.56 9.66
N VAL A 244 1.11 9.97 10.15
CA VAL A 244 1.93 10.55 11.22
C VAL A 244 3.21 11.17 10.71
N GLU A 245 3.76 10.63 9.61
CA GLU A 245 4.93 11.16 8.95
C GLU A 245 4.93 10.76 7.48
N MET A 246 5.42 11.62 6.59
CA MET A 246 5.51 11.36 5.16
C MET A 246 6.69 12.12 4.57
N GLY A 247 7.37 11.53 3.58
CA GLY A 247 8.47 12.19 2.90
C GLY A 247 9.28 11.27 2.01
N GLU A 248 10.41 11.77 1.52
CA GLU A 248 11.39 10.95 0.80
C GLU A 248 11.87 9.78 1.66
N ALA A 249 12.00 8.60 1.06
CA ALA A 249 12.41 7.40 1.80
C ALA A 249 13.74 7.64 2.56
N HIS A 250 14.72 8.27 1.90
CA HIS A 250 15.98 8.58 2.55
C HIS A 250 15.78 9.43 3.82
N ALA A 251 14.98 10.49 3.78
CA ALA A 251 14.73 11.38 4.92
C ALA A 251 14.03 10.64 6.07
N ILE A 252 12.99 9.85 5.76
CA ILE A 252 12.24 9.07 6.75
C ILE A 252 13.11 8.00 7.44
N PHE A 253 14.01 7.33 6.69
CA PHE A 253 14.87 6.27 7.26
C PHE A 253 16.13 6.81 7.96
N SER A 254 16.67 7.98 7.56
CA SER A 254 17.87 8.55 8.17
C SER A 254 17.57 9.45 9.38
N GLU A 255 16.49 10.24 9.29
CA GLU A 255 16.15 11.24 10.31
C GLU A 255 14.63 11.22 10.62
N PRO A 256 14.08 10.10 11.12
CA PRO A 256 12.67 10.04 11.49
C PRO A 256 12.35 11.05 12.58
N LYS A 257 11.31 11.87 12.37
CA LYS A 257 10.95 12.98 13.28
C LYS A 257 9.87 12.59 14.27
N HIS A 258 8.84 11.88 13.80
CA HIS A 258 7.75 11.44 14.68
C HIS A 258 8.24 10.35 15.64
N PRO A 259 7.91 10.40 16.96
CA PRO A 259 8.36 9.38 17.92
C PRO A 259 7.97 7.94 17.54
N TYR A 260 6.80 7.75 16.93
CA TYR A 260 6.37 6.44 16.41
C TYR A 260 7.27 5.96 15.28
N THR A 261 7.57 6.83 14.31
CA THR A 261 8.47 6.49 13.18
C THR A 261 9.86 6.13 13.68
N ARG A 262 10.38 6.88 14.67
CA ARG A 262 11.67 6.57 15.31
C ARG A 262 11.70 5.18 15.92
N ALA A 263 10.65 4.83 16.67
CA ALA A 263 10.53 3.50 17.26
C ALA A 263 10.48 2.43 16.17
N LEU A 264 9.66 2.60 15.12
CA LEU A 264 9.60 1.67 13.99
C LEU A 264 10.97 1.51 13.31
N MET A 265 11.65 2.62 12.99
CA MET A 265 12.97 2.59 12.32
C MET A 265 14.05 1.99 13.22
N SER A 266 13.94 2.18 14.54
CA SER A 266 14.84 1.56 15.52
C SER A 266 14.75 0.04 15.55
N ALA A 267 13.65 -0.55 15.12
CA ALA A 267 13.46 -2.00 15.05
C ALA A 267 13.99 -2.63 13.75
N VAL A 268 14.35 -1.83 12.72
CA VAL A 268 14.89 -2.37 11.44
C VAL A 268 16.28 -2.98 11.67
N PRO A 269 16.53 -4.26 11.37
CA PRO A 269 17.83 -4.87 11.52
C PRO A 269 18.92 -4.18 10.67
N ILE A 270 20.09 -4.01 11.23
CA ILE A 270 21.26 -3.49 10.50
C ILE A 270 22.13 -4.69 10.09
N PRO A 271 22.52 -4.84 8.81
CA PRO A 271 23.32 -5.98 8.34
C PRO A 271 24.71 -6.09 8.95
N ASP A 272 25.19 -5.04 9.66
CA ASP A 272 26.45 -5.05 10.39
C ASP A 272 26.25 -5.50 11.84
N PRO A 273 26.80 -6.66 12.28
CA PRO A 273 26.64 -7.16 13.64
C PRO A 273 27.20 -6.25 14.75
N LYS A 274 28.18 -5.40 14.45
CA LYS A 274 28.74 -4.47 15.44
C LYS A 274 27.80 -3.28 15.64
N LEU A 275 27.26 -2.74 14.56
CA LEU A 275 26.29 -1.66 14.59
C LEU A 275 24.96 -2.12 15.20
N GLU A 276 24.51 -3.32 14.85
CA GLU A 276 23.28 -3.90 15.40
C GLU A 276 23.35 -4.07 16.93
N ARG A 277 24.49 -4.54 17.46
CA ARG A 277 24.70 -4.69 18.92
C ARG A 277 24.78 -3.36 19.66
N ALA A 278 25.26 -2.31 19.00
CA ALA A 278 25.35 -0.96 19.58
C ALA A 278 24.05 -0.17 19.50
N LYS A 279 23.09 -0.64 18.71
CA LYS A 279 21.82 0.01 18.44
C LYS A 279 20.91 -0.03 19.67
N LYS A 280 20.33 1.13 20.02
CA LYS A 280 19.29 1.23 21.04
C LYS A 280 17.92 1.13 20.36
N ILE A 281 17.17 0.07 20.69
CA ILE A 281 15.80 -0.09 20.22
C ILE A 281 14.90 0.80 21.09
N GLU A 282 14.16 1.71 20.47
CA GLU A 282 13.14 2.52 21.14
C GLU A 282 11.85 1.67 21.27
N MET A 283 11.65 1.05 22.43
CA MET A 283 10.45 0.25 22.67
C MET A 283 9.24 1.15 22.91
N LEU A 284 8.15 0.82 22.20
CA LEU A 284 6.86 1.49 22.45
C LEU A 284 6.17 0.82 23.62
N GLU A 285 5.87 1.58 24.66
CA GLU A 285 5.13 1.09 25.82
C GLU A 285 3.62 1.09 25.57
N GLY A 286 2.92 0.08 26.12
CA GLY A 286 1.47 -0.05 26.06
C GLY A 286 0.95 -0.70 24.75
N ASP A 287 -0.31 -1.14 24.82
CA ASP A 287 -1.00 -1.78 23.72
C ASP A 287 -1.47 -0.78 22.66
N LEU A 288 -1.68 -1.28 21.43
CA LEU A 288 -2.30 -0.51 20.37
C LEU A 288 -3.74 -0.13 20.77
N PRO A 289 -4.08 1.17 20.84
CA PRO A 289 -5.43 1.59 21.18
C PRO A 289 -6.46 1.09 20.17
N SER A 290 -7.70 0.91 20.65
CA SER A 290 -8.79 0.47 19.78
C SER A 290 -9.14 1.55 18.73
N PRO A 291 -9.22 1.19 17.44
CA PRO A 291 -9.64 2.11 16.38
C PRO A 291 -11.14 2.48 16.48
N ILE A 292 -11.92 1.78 17.31
CA ILE A 292 -13.31 2.12 17.62
C ILE A 292 -13.40 3.31 18.56
N ASN A 293 -12.48 3.36 19.56
CA ASN A 293 -12.38 4.43 20.53
C ASN A 293 -10.96 5.00 20.53
N PRO A 294 -10.55 5.71 19.47
CA PRO A 294 -9.21 6.26 19.40
C PRO A 294 -8.99 7.33 20.49
N PRO A 295 -7.76 7.51 20.98
CA PRO A 295 -7.42 8.57 21.91
C PRO A 295 -7.83 9.94 21.38
N SER A 296 -8.32 10.83 22.24
CA SER A 296 -8.61 12.23 21.90
C SER A 296 -7.33 12.98 21.52
N GLY A 297 -7.43 13.99 20.66
CA GLY A 297 -6.29 14.77 20.20
C GLY A 297 -5.32 13.93 19.35
N CYS A 298 -4.05 13.86 19.75
CA CYS A 298 -3.06 13.02 19.07
C CYS A 298 -3.33 11.54 19.34
N VAL A 299 -3.58 10.77 18.29
CA VAL A 299 -3.89 9.32 18.37
C VAL A 299 -2.74 8.48 18.94
N PHE A 300 -1.50 8.98 18.87
CA PHE A 300 -0.32 8.30 19.43
C PHE A 300 -0.01 8.67 20.89
N ARG A 301 -0.71 9.65 21.51
CA ARG A 301 -0.37 10.20 22.82
C ARG A 301 -0.25 9.17 23.96
N THR A 302 -1.02 8.09 23.91
CA THR A 302 -1.01 7.05 24.95
C THR A 302 0.25 6.18 24.96
N ARG A 303 1.00 6.19 23.87
CA ARG A 303 2.26 5.44 23.70
C ARG A 303 3.47 6.35 23.42
N CYS A 304 3.24 7.68 23.43
CA CYS A 304 4.27 8.66 23.07
C CYS A 304 5.11 9.04 24.30
N PRO A 305 6.44 8.82 24.30
CA PRO A 305 7.30 9.20 25.43
C PRO A 305 7.42 10.73 25.60
N LYS A 306 6.97 11.52 24.60
CA LYS A 306 6.98 12.99 24.61
C LYS A 306 5.58 13.58 24.78
N ALA A 307 4.58 12.78 25.19
CA ALA A 307 3.22 13.27 25.33
C ALA A 307 3.10 14.33 26.42
N THR A 308 2.32 15.37 26.15
CA THR A 308 1.95 16.44 27.09
C THR A 308 0.45 16.67 27.04
N ASP A 309 -0.09 17.50 27.92
CA ASP A 309 -1.53 17.76 28.01
C ASP A 309 -2.14 18.31 26.72
N ILE A 310 -1.39 19.09 25.95
CA ILE A 310 -1.84 19.60 24.66
C ILE A 310 -2.11 18.48 23.67
N CYS A 311 -1.37 17.36 23.76
CA CYS A 311 -1.59 16.20 22.90
C CYS A 311 -2.94 15.51 23.14
N ALA A 312 -3.55 15.69 24.30
CA ALA A 312 -4.89 15.18 24.59
C ALA A 312 -6.01 16.09 24.06
N GLN A 313 -5.70 17.37 23.86
CA GLN A 313 -6.68 18.39 23.51
C GLN A 313 -6.70 18.69 22.00
N THR A 314 -5.54 18.57 21.32
CA THR A 314 -5.37 19.00 19.94
C THR A 314 -4.91 17.84 19.06
N LYS A 315 -5.65 17.58 17.95
CA LYS A 315 -5.21 16.68 16.88
C LYS A 315 -4.13 17.39 16.07
N PRO A 316 -2.90 16.85 15.99
CA PRO A 316 -1.86 17.45 15.16
C PRO A 316 -2.25 17.33 13.67
N THR A 317 -1.92 18.34 12.89
CA THR A 317 -1.99 18.32 11.43
C THR A 317 -0.61 18.02 10.86
N ILE A 318 -0.56 17.42 9.68
CA ILE A 318 0.71 17.16 9.00
C ILE A 318 1.31 18.50 8.53
N GLN A 319 2.56 18.76 8.87
CA GLN A 319 3.29 20.00 8.58
C GLN A 319 4.63 19.66 7.94
N GLY A 320 5.05 20.45 6.95
CA GLY A 320 6.30 20.26 6.23
C GLY A 320 6.13 20.44 4.73
N ASN A 321 6.94 19.72 3.97
CA ASN A 321 6.96 19.74 2.51
C ASN A 321 7.01 18.31 1.94
N ASP A 322 7.09 18.18 0.62
CA ASP A 322 7.14 16.88 -0.05
C ASP A 322 8.39 16.05 0.31
N VAL A 323 9.48 16.70 0.77
CA VAL A 323 10.70 16.01 1.21
C VAL A 323 10.51 15.40 2.59
N HIS A 324 9.87 16.13 3.52
CA HIS A 324 9.62 15.65 4.88
C HIS A 324 8.47 16.42 5.52
N ALA A 325 7.43 15.72 5.92
CA ALA A 325 6.29 16.26 6.64
C ALA A 325 5.94 15.38 7.85
N VAL A 326 5.55 15.98 8.96
CA VAL A 326 5.29 15.30 10.23
C VAL A 326 4.03 15.83 10.90
N SER A 327 3.26 14.94 11.53
CA SER A 327 2.06 15.25 12.30
C SER A 327 2.35 15.16 13.80
N CYS A 328 3.01 16.17 14.36
CA CYS A 328 3.40 16.21 15.76
C CYS A 328 3.37 17.66 16.30
N LEU A 329 2.87 17.85 17.52
CA LEU A 329 2.81 19.17 18.18
C LEU A 329 4.16 19.61 18.78
N HIS A 330 5.12 18.69 18.91
CA HIS A 330 6.42 18.92 19.55
C HIS A 330 7.61 18.83 18.58
N VAL A 331 7.34 18.58 17.31
CA VAL A 331 8.38 18.43 16.28
C VAL A 331 8.00 19.29 15.09
N THR A 332 8.93 20.13 14.66
CA THR A 332 8.82 20.89 13.40
C THR A 332 9.45 20.09 12.27
N ALA A 333 8.85 20.18 11.09
CA ALA A 333 9.35 19.54 9.87
C ALA A 333 10.72 20.08 9.41
#